data_d69d3f2bf2e6ca7e6a01494cfd612390
#
_entry.id   d69d3f2bf2e6ca7e6a01494cfd612390
#
_cell.length_a   1.000
_cell.length_b   1.000
_cell.length_c   1.000
_cell.angle_alpha   90.00
_cell.angle_beta   90.00
_cell.angle_gamma   90.00
#
_symmetry.space_group_name_H-M   'P 1'
#
loop_
_entity.id
_entity.type
_entity.pdbx_description
1 polymer ?
#
loop_
_entity_poly.entity_id
_entity_poly.type
_entity_poly.pdbx_seq_one_letter_code
_entity_poly.pdbx_strand_id
1 'polypeptide(L)'
;ALYGVLTAAALVSGYLELLIPLPVTVPGVKLGLGNIVILMALERLGAKAGFFLMFIKVIASTLLFANPQMLVFSLAGGLLSWSVMALAVRSGAFSTVAASVLGGLAHNAGQLAAVAALLSGRVALVNMPVLAVSGVLCGAAVGVAARLVLRALPQEAFHG
;
A
#
# COMPACT_ATOMS: atom_id res chain seq x y z
N ALA A 1 22.45 2.05 1.06
CA ALA A 1 22.18 1.70 -0.33
C ALA A 1 20.80 1.01 -0.48
N LEU A 2 20.49 -0.04 0.27
CA LEU A 2 19.27 -0.85 0.15
C LEU A 2 17.95 -0.04 0.25
N TYR A 3 17.80 0.79 1.29
CA TYR A 3 16.59 1.63 1.46
C TYR A 3 16.37 2.58 0.29
N GLY A 4 17.44 3.14 -0.30
CA GLY A 4 17.32 3.98 -1.49
C GLY A 4 16.80 3.22 -2.70
N VAL A 5 17.31 2.01 -2.93
CA VAL A 5 16.86 1.13 -4.03
C VAL A 5 15.40 0.72 -3.83
N LEU A 6 15.02 0.31 -2.61
CA LEU A 6 13.64 -0.06 -2.30
C LEU A 6 12.69 1.14 -2.44
N THR A 7 13.10 2.33 -2.00
CA THR A 7 12.30 3.56 -2.18
C THR A 7 12.13 3.87 -3.67
N ALA A 8 13.21 3.81 -4.44
CA ALA A 8 13.14 4.02 -5.89
C ALA A 8 12.22 3.00 -6.57
N ALA A 9 12.34 1.72 -6.22
CA ALA A 9 11.46 0.67 -6.73
C ALA A 9 9.99 0.91 -6.39
N ALA A 10 9.69 1.35 -5.15
CA ALA A 10 8.33 1.68 -4.73
C ALA A 10 7.75 2.89 -5.47
N LEU A 11 8.58 3.93 -5.73
CA LEU A 11 8.16 5.11 -6.50
C LEU A 11 7.96 4.79 -7.98
N VAL A 12 8.87 4.05 -8.60
CA VAL A 12 8.74 3.63 -9.99
C VAL A 12 7.50 2.76 -10.17
N SER A 13 7.27 1.79 -9.27
CA SER A 13 6.06 0.97 -9.29
C SER A 13 4.78 1.80 -9.14
N GLY A 14 4.80 2.81 -8.25
CA GLY A 14 3.69 3.74 -8.09
C GLY A 14 3.47 4.64 -9.31
N TYR A 15 4.54 5.05 -10.00
CA TYR A 15 4.45 5.79 -11.26
C TYR A 15 3.89 4.93 -12.39
N LEU A 16 4.35 3.70 -12.54
CA LEU A 16 3.82 2.76 -13.53
C LEU A 16 2.33 2.51 -13.32
N GLU A 17 1.88 2.49 -12.08
CA GLU A 17 0.45 2.37 -11.73
C GLU A 17 -0.38 3.55 -12.29
N LEU A 18 0.16 4.76 -12.32
CA LEU A 18 -0.52 5.92 -12.91
C LEU A 18 -0.67 5.83 -14.42
N LEU A 19 0.18 5.08 -15.09
CA LEU A 19 0.14 4.87 -16.54
C LEU A 19 -0.87 3.78 -16.95
N ILE A 20 -1.34 2.98 -16.00
CA ILE A 20 -2.33 1.93 -16.27
C ILE A 20 -3.73 2.53 -16.12
N PRO A 21 -4.47 2.72 -17.21
CA PRO A 21 -5.85 3.22 -17.13
C PRO A 21 -6.73 2.13 -16.52
N LEU A 22 -7.06 2.28 -15.24
CA LEU A 22 -8.05 1.41 -14.63
C LEU A 22 -9.44 1.86 -15.11
N PRO A 23 -10.31 0.93 -15.54
CA PRO A 23 -11.67 1.25 -15.97
C PRO A 23 -12.59 1.57 -14.78
N VAL A 24 -12.07 2.26 -13.78
CA VAL A 24 -12.77 2.61 -12.55
C VAL A 24 -12.75 4.12 -12.38
N THR A 25 -13.92 4.72 -12.40
CA THR A 25 -14.12 6.15 -12.25
C THR A 25 -14.08 6.63 -10.79
N VAL A 26 -13.92 5.70 -9.83
CA VAL A 26 -13.92 6.03 -8.41
C VAL A 26 -12.55 6.55 -7.98
N PRO A 27 -12.47 7.81 -7.48
CA PRO A 27 -11.22 8.36 -6.97
C PRO A 27 -10.66 7.50 -5.82
N GLY A 28 -9.38 7.18 -5.87
CA GLY A 28 -8.70 6.42 -4.81
C GLY A 28 -8.51 4.93 -5.09
N VAL A 29 -9.14 4.36 -6.12
CA VAL A 29 -8.85 2.98 -6.55
C VAL A 29 -7.51 2.95 -7.26
N LYS A 30 -6.54 2.26 -6.65
CA LYS A 30 -5.20 2.04 -7.18
C LYS A 30 -4.84 0.57 -7.05
N LEU A 31 -4.02 0.05 -7.98
CA LEU A 31 -3.52 -1.33 -7.91
C LEU A 31 -2.61 -1.55 -6.69
N GLY A 32 -1.93 -0.51 -6.23
CA GLY A 32 -1.04 -0.58 -5.09
C GLY A 32 0.29 -1.26 -5.39
N LEU A 33 0.79 -1.20 -6.63
CA LEU A 33 2.06 -1.83 -7.03
C LEU A 33 3.22 -1.44 -6.11
N GLY A 34 3.29 -0.18 -5.68
CA GLY A 34 4.31 0.27 -4.73
C GLY A 34 4.17 -0.36 -3.32
N ASN A 35 3.03 -0.98 -3.00
CA ASN A 35 2.85 -1.68 -1.73
C ASN A 35 3.51 -3.07 -1.73
N ILE A 36 3.84 -3.62 -2.92
CA ILE A 36 4.65 -4.85 -3.04
C ILE A 36 5.96 -4.67 -2.28
N VAL A 37 6.66 -3.56 -2.53
CA VAL A 37 7.96 -3.27 -1.90
C VAL A 37 7.81 -3.05 -0.39
N ILE A 38 6.73 -2.37 0.04
CA ILE A 38 6.46 -2.14 1.47
C ILE A 38 6.21 -3.46 2.20
N LEU A 39 5.42 -4.36 1.62
CA LEU A 39 5.14 -5.67 2.19
C LEU A 39 6.40 -6.54 2.25
N MET A 40 7.22 -6.53 1.20
CA MET A 40 8.51 -7.22 1.19
C MET A 40 9.44 -6.71 2.29
N ALA A 41 9.51 -5.39 2.47
CA ALA A 41 10.30 -4.79 3.54
C ALA A 41 9.76 -5.14 4.93
N LEU A 42 8.44 -5.20 5.10
CA LEU A 42 7.82 -5.67 6.35
C LEU A 42 8.24 -7.09 6.70
N GLU A 43 8.22 -8.00 5.73
CA GLU A 43 8.54 -9.42 5.95
C GLU A 43 10.05 -9.67 6.12
N ARG A 44 10.91 -8.92 5.43
CA ARG A 44 12.37 -9.16 5.42
C ARG A 44 13.15 -8.25 6.38
N LEU A 45 12.75 -7.00 6.51
CA LEU A 45 13.46 -5.98 7.28
C LEU A 45 12.69 -5.54 8.54
N GLY A 46 11.43 -5.96 8.67
CA GLY A 46 10.60 -5.68 9.82
C GLY A 46 9.78 -4.39 9.75
N ALA A 47 9.00 -4.15 10.82
CA ALA A 47 7.99 -3.10 10.85
C ALA A 47 8.55 -1.69 10.66
N LYS A 48 9.72 -1.39 11.24
CA LYS A 48 10.36 -0.05 11.11
C LYS A 48 10.71 0.26 9.66
N ALA A 49 11.30 -0.70 8.94
CA ALA A 49 11.65 -0.53 7.53
C ALA A 49 10.40 -0.31 6.67
N GLY A 50 9.36 -1.12 6.86
CA GLY A 50 8.09 -0.96 6.17
C GLY A 50 7.46 0.40 6.43
N PHE A 51 7.53 0.93 7.67
CA PHE A 51 7.03 2.26 8.02
C PHE A 51 7.79 3.35 7.24
N PHE A 52 9.13 3.34 7.29
CA PHE A 52 9.93 4.33 6.59
C PHE A 52 9.67 4.34 5.09
N LEU A 53 9.61 3.17 4.46
CA LEU A 53 9.34 3.05 3.03
C LEU A 53 7.93 3.55 2.68
N MET A 54 6.92 3.20 3.47
CA MET A 54 5.56 3.70 3.30
C MET A 54 5.53 5.22 3.40
N PHE A 55 6.14 5.79 4.45
CA PHE A 55 6.12 7.22 4.71
C PHE A 55 6.83 8.01 3.59
N ILE A 56 8.05 7.62 3.23
CA ILE A 56 8.82 8.26 2.16
C ILE A 56 8.08 8.13 0.82
N LYS A 57 7.54 6.94 0.50
CA LYS A 57 6.76 6.72 -0.72
C LYS A 57 5.57 7.66 -0.79
N VAL A 58 4.79 7.79 0.30
CA VAL A 58 3.60 8.65 0.31
C VAL A 58 3.98 10.10 0.12
N ILE A 59 4.97 10.61 0.84
CA ILE A 59 5.46 11.99 0.70
C ILE A 59 5.95 12.23 -0.73
N ALA A 60 6.88 11.40 -1.20
CA ALA A 60 7.50 11.59 -2.51
C ALA A 60 6.48 11.45 -3.66
N SER A 61 5.58 10.46 -3.61
CA SER A 61 4.56 10.30 -4.64
C SER A 61 3.55 11.46 -4.66
N THR A 62 3.25 12.04 -3.50
CA THR A 62 2.37 13.22 -3.43
C THR A 62 3.05 14.46 -4.00
N LEU A 63 4.32 14.68 -3.66
CA LEU A 63 5.07 15.84 -4.17
C LEU A 63 5.31 15.77 -5.69
N LEU A 64 5.51 14.55 -6.22
CA LEU A 64 5.84 14.35 -7.63
C LEU A 64 4.61 14.25 -8.54
N PHE A 65 3.51 13.64 -8.04
CA PHE A 65 2.42 13.19 -8.92
C PHE A 65 1.02 13.58 -8.45
N ALA A 66 0.85 14.16 -7.27
CA ALA A 66 -0.46 14.43 -6.70
C ALA A 66 -0.57 15.87 -6.15
N ASN A 67 -1.76 16.22 -5.68
CA ASN A 67 -2.00 17.47 -4.98
C ASN A 67 -1.88 17.29 -3.43
N PRO A 68 -1.70 18.38 -2.66
CA PRO A 68 -1.55 18.32 -1.20
C PRO A 68 -2.74 17.65 -0.48
N GLN A 69 -3.95 17.74 -1.02
CA GLN A 69 -5.14 17.12 -0.44
C GLN A 69 -5.06 15.59 -0.46
N MET A 70 -4.46 15.04 -1.51
CA MET A 70 -4.21 13.60 -1.63
C MET A 70 -3.22 13.08 -0.58
N LEU A 71 -2.36 13.95 -0.03
CA LEU A 71 -1.42 13.56 1.02
C LEU A 71 -2.14 13.02 2.26
N VAL A 72 -3.18 13.72 2.72
CA VAL A 72 -3.93 13.34 3.92
C VAL A 72 -4.60 11.97 3.74
N PHE A 73 -5.24 11.77 2.59
CA PHE A 73 -5.89 10.48 2.28
C PHE A 73 -4.87 9.35 2.15
N SER A 74 -3.74 9.60 1.49
CA SER A 74 -2.68 8.61 1.31
C SER A 74 -1.97 8.28 2.62
N LEU A 75 -1.77 9.26 3.51
CA LEU A 75 -1.20 9.03 4.84
C LEU A 75 -2.16 8.22 5.73
N ALA A 76 -3.42 8.60 5.79
CA ALA A 76 -4.42 7.88 6.58
C ALA A 76 -4.54 6.42 6.12
N GLY A 77 -4.66 6.20 4.80
CA GLY A 77 -4.67 4.86 4.22
C GLY A 77 -3.37 4.10 4.46
N GLY A 78 -2.22 4.74 4.22
CA GLY A 78 -0.90 4.14 4.38
C GLY A 78 -0.59 3.73 5.81
N LEU A 79 -0.88 4.59 6.78
CA LEU A 79 -0.67 4.31 8.21
C LEU A 79 -1.52 3.14 8.68
N LEU A 80 -2.81 3.13 8.33
CA LEU A 80 -3.70 2.05 8.74
C LEU A 80 -3.30 0.74 8.06
N SER A 81 -2.99 0.77 6.77
CA SER A 81 -2.50 -0.38 6.01
C SER A 81 -1.22 -0.96 6.60
N TRP A 82 -0.22 -0.11 6.84
CA TRP A 82 1.04 -0.53 7.45
C TRP A 82 0.82 -1.16 8.82
N SER A 83 0.00 -0.55 9.68
CA SER A 83 -0.28 -1.06 11.03
C SER A 83 -0.90 -2.46 10.99
N VAL A 84 -1.90 -2.66 10.13
CA VAL A 84 -2.60 -3.95 9.99
C VAL A 84 -1.67 -5.00 9.38
N MET A 85 -0.91 -4.66 8.33
CA MET A 85 0.07 -5.59 7.75
C MET A 85 1.18 -5.95 8.73
N ALA A 86 1.71 -4.98 9.50
CA ALA A 86 2.76 -5.23 10.47
C ALA A 86 2.28 -6.17 11.59
N LEU A 87 1.04 -6.02 12.06
CA LEU A 87 0.42 -6.92 13.02
C LEU A 87 0.19 -8.32 12.43
N ALA A 88 -0.31 -8.39 11.19
CA ALA A 88 -0.53 -9.67 10.50
C ALA A 88 0.77 -10.44 10.30
N VAL A 89 1.82 -9.79 9.81
CA VAL A 89 3.15 -10.38 9.62
C VAL A 89 3.76 -10.81 10.95
N ARG A 90 3.69 -9.94 11.98
CA ARG A 90 4.25 -10.25 13.30
C ARG A 90 3.55 -11.41 13.99
N SER A 91 2.25 -11.60 13.78
CA SER A 91 1.49 -12.69 14.37
C SER A 91 1.90 -14.09 13.85
N GLY A 92 2.50 -14.14 12.65
CA GLY A 92 2.82 -15.39 11.96
C GLY A 92 1.60 -16.23 11.53
N ALA A 93 0.38 -15.76 11.83
CA ALA A 93 -0.87 -16.47 11.53
C ALA A 93 -1.36 -16.30 10.09
N PHE A 94 -0.85 -15.28 9.40
CA PHE A 94 -1.32 -14.91 8.06
C PHE A 94 -0.24 -15.14 7.00
N SER A 95 -0.67 -15.65 5.85
CA SER A 95 0.21 -15.71 4.68
C SER A 95 0.49 -14.30 4.14
N THR A 96 1.57 -14.14 3.35
CA THR A 96 1.89 -12.88 2.63
C THR A 96 0.67 -12.34 1.88
N VAL A 97 -0.09 -13.22 1.21
CA VAL A 97 -1.28 -12.82 0.46
C VAL A 97 -2.40 -12.35 1.40
N ALA A 98 -2.64 -13.05 2.50
CA ALA A 98 -3.65 -12.66 3.48
C ALA A 98 -3.30 -11.33 4.14
N ALA A 99 -2.04 -11.13 4.53
CA ALA A 99 -1.55 -9.87 5.09
C ALA A 99 -1.72 -8.71 4.09
N SER A 100 -1.47 -8.96 2.80
CA SER A 100 -1.68 -7.97 1.74
C SER A 100 -3.16 -7.59 1.54
N VAL A 101 -4.06 -8.58 1.56
CA VAL A 101 -5.51 -8.34 1.46
C VAL A 101 -6.01 -7.50 2.63
N LEU A 102 -5.60 -7.86 3.85
CA LEU A 102 -5.92 -7.07 5.05
C LEU A 102 -5.36 -5.65 4.94
N GLY A 103 -4.14 -5.49 4.43
CA GLY A 103 -3.52 -4.21 4.16
C GLY A 103 -4.27 -3.38 3.13
N GLY A 104 -4.74 -3.99 2.05
CA GLY A 104 -5.55 -3.32 1.01
C GLY A 104 -6.90 -2.81 1.56
N LEU A 105 -7.60 -3.66 2.32
CA LEU A 105 -8.83 -3.28 3.01
C LEU A 105 -8.60 -2.14 4.01
N ALA A 106 -7.56 -2.26 4.83
CA ALA A 106 -7.19 -1.24 5.81
C ALA A 106 -6.80 0.09 5.14
N HIS A 107 -6.08 0.04 4.02
CA HIS A 107 -5.74 1.24 3.24
C HIS A 107 -7.00 1.99 2.80
N ASN A 108 -7.92 1.30 2.17
CA ASN A 108 -9.16 1.88 1.70
C ASN A 108 -10.05 2.37 2.86
N ALA A 109 -10.09 1.63 3.98
CA ALA A 109 -10.79 2.08 5.18
C ALA A 109 -10.19 3.38 5.76
N GLY A 110 -8.86 3.50 5.82
CA GLY A 110 -8.19 4.72 6.26
C GLY A 110 -8.46 5.92 5.34
N GLN A 111 -8.46 5.70 4.02
CA GLN A 111 -8.85 6.73 3.06
C GLN A 111 -10.31 7.16 3.23
N LEU A 112 -11.24 6.20 3.37
CA LEU A 112 -12.66 6.50 3.58
C LEU A 112 -12.90 7.26 4.89
N ALA A 113 -12.19 6.91 5.96
CA ALA A 113 -12.26 7.65 7.22
C ALA A 113 -11.82 9.11 7.05
N ALA A 114 -10.73 9.35 6.33
CA ALA A 114 -10.27 10.70 6.03
C ALA A 114 -11.26 11.45 5.11
N VAL A 115 -11.83 10.78 4.10
CA VAL A 115 -12.89 11.37 3.24
C VAL A 115 -14.13 11.72 4.06
N ALA A 116 -14.56 10.85 4.96
CA ALA A 116 -15.71 11.10 5.82
C ALA A 116 -15.49 12.31 6.75
N ALA A 117 -14.28 12.45 7.29
CA ALA A 117 -13.93 13.52 8.21
C ALA A 117 -13.74 14.88 7.52
N LEU A 118 -13.13 14.91 6.31
CA LEU A 118 -12.71 16.14 5.64
C LEU A 118 -13.68 16.60 4.54
N LEU A 119 -14.41 15.68 3.93
CA LEU A 119 -15.33 15.99 2.82
C LEU A 119 -16.77 15.69 3.21
N SER A 120 -17.17 14.43 3.29
CA SER A 120 -18.53 14.03 3.61
C SER A 120 -18.63 12.54 3.94
N GLY A 121 -19.33 12.21 5.03
CA GLY A 121 -19.66 10.83 5.36
C GLY A 121 -20.51 10.13 4.28
N ARG A 122 -21.37 10.88 3.59
CA ARG A 122 -22.17 10.34 2.47
C ARG A 122 -21.31 9.90 1.29
N VAL A 123 -20.31 10.71 0.93
CA VAL A 123 -19.35 10.36 -0.14
C VAL A 123 -18.57 9.10 0.25
N ALA A 124 -18.12 8.99 1.50
CA ALA A 124 -17.42 7.80 1.98
C ALA A 124 -18.30 6.55 1.90
N LEU A 125 -19.55 6.63 2.37
CA LEU A 125 -20.48 5.49 2.36
C LEU A 125 -20.82 4.99 0.94
N VAL A 126 -21.04 5.90 0.00
CA VAL A 126 -21.33 5.52 -1.40
C VAL A 126 -20.16 4.81 -2.06
N ASN A 127 -18.92 5.20 -1.74
CA ASN A 127 -17.72 4.61 -2.32
C ASN A 127 -17.23 3.34 -1.57
N MET A 128 -17.71 3.10 -0.36
CA MET A 128 -17.28 1.99 0.50
C MET A 128 -17.34 0.61 -0.17
N PRO A 129 -18.44 0.20 -0.84
CA PRO A 129 -18.51 -1.14 -1.44
C PRO A 129 -17.47 -1.36 -2.54
N VAL A 130 -17.29 -0.37 -3.42
CA VAL A 130 -16.31 -0.45 -4.52
C VAL A 130 -14.89 -0.50 -3.97
N LEU A 131 -14.57 0.33 -2.97
CA LEU A 131 -13.25 0.34 -2.34
C LEU A 131 -12.98 -0.93 -1.52
N ALA A 132 -14.00 -1.54 -0.90
CA ALA A 132 -13.85 -2.82 -0.23
C ALA A 132 -13.49 -3.94 -1.22
N VAL A 133 -14.25 -4.06 -2.31
CA VAL A 133 -13.98 -5.07 -3.36
C VAL A 133 -12.61 -4.83 -3.99
N SER A 134 -12.28 -3.60 -4.36
CA SER A 134 -10.97 -3.27 -4.93
C SER A 134 -9.83 -3.56 -3.96
N GLY A 135 -10.01 -3.28 -2.66
CA GLY A 135 -9.03 -3.59 -1.62
C GLY A 135 -8.70 -5.08 -1.53
N VAL A 136 -9.71 -5.94 -1.66
CA VAL A 136 -9.52 -7.40 -1.70
C VAL A 136 -8.79 -7.82 -2.97
N LEU A 137 -9.28 -7.41 -4.13
CA LEU A 137 -8.73 -7.84 -5.42
C LEU A 137 -7.29 -7.33 -5.64
N CYS A 138 -7.08 -6.03 -5.43
CA CYS A 138 -5.74 -5.44 -5.56
C CYS A 138 -4.80 -5.96 -4.46
N GLY A 139 -5.28 -6.11 -3.23
CA GLY A 139 -4.50 -6.70 -2.14
C GLY A 139 -4.08 -8.13 -2.44
N ALA A 140 -4.95 -8.95 -3.03
CA ALA A 140 -4.61 -10.31 -3.44
C ALA A 140 -3.55 -10.31 -4.56
N ALA A 141 -3.72 -9.47 -5.59
CA ALA A 141 -2.75 -9.34 -6.69
C ALA A 141 -1.36 -8.90 -6.18
N VAL A 142 -1.32 -7.86 -5.35
CA VAL A 142 -0.09 -7.37 -4.70
C VAL A 142 0.55 -8.45 -3.83
N GLY A 143 -0.25 -9.17 -3.04
CA GLY A 143 0.24 -10.23 -2.17
C GLY A 143 0.84 -11.41 -2.95
N VAL A 144 0.21 -11.82 -4.05
CA VAL A 144 0.75 -12.85 -4.94
C VAL A 144 2.07 -12.38 -5.57
N ALA A 145 2.11 -11.16 -6.09
CA ALA A 145 3.32 -10.59 -6.67
C ALA A 145 4.46 -10.49 -5.63
N ALA A 146 4.17 -9.98 -4.43
CA ALA A 146 5.15 -9.90 -3.35
C ALA A 146 5.69 -11.30 -2.98
N ARG A 147 4.81 -12.29 -2.85
CA ARG A 147 5.20 -13.68 -2.55
C ARG A 147 6.10 -14.28 -3.62
N LEU A 148 5.82 -14.02 -4.90
CA LEU A 148 6.65 -14.50 -6.00
C LEU A 148 8.04 -13.87 -5.97
N VAL A 149 8.11 -12.56 -5.77
CA VAL A 149 9.39 -11.84 -5.67
C VAL A 149 10.18 -12.28 -4.44
N LEU A 150 9.53 -12.44 -3.28
CA LEU A 150 10.18 -12.93 -2.04
C LEU A 150 10.75 -14.33 -2.18
N ARG A 151 10.13 -15.19 -3.00
CA ARG A 151 10.66 -16.53 -3.29
C ARG A 151 11.84 -16.51 -4.26
N ALA A 152 11.87 -15.55 -5.18
CA ALA A 152 12.94 -15.41 -6.17
C ALA A 152 14.19 -14.71 -5.60
N LEU A 153 14.03 -13.88 -4.57
CA LEU A 153 15.14 -13.13 -3.97
C LEU A 153 15.72 -13.87 -2.76
N PRO A 154 17.05 -14.11 -2.72
CA PRO A 154 17.70 -14.70 -1.55
C PRO A 154 17.64 -13.74 -0.36
N GLN A 155 17.70 -14.28 0.86
CA GLN A 155 17.64 -13.45 2.08
C GLN A 155 18.80 -12.47 2.17
N GLU A 156 19.97 -12.85 1.67
CA GLU A 156 21.19 -12.03 1.65
C GLU A 156 21.03 -10.72 0.89
N ALA A 157 20.11 -10.66 -0.09
CA ALA A 157 19.82 -9.42 -0.82
C ALA A 157 19.28 -8.29 0.08
N PHE A 158 18.80 -8.60 1.27
CA PHE A 158 18.24 -7.64 2.24
C PHE A 158 19.16 -7.32 3.41
N HIS A 159 20.34 -7.97 3.50
CA HIS A 159 21.30 -7.81 4.61
C HIS A 159 22.65 -7.22 4.19
N GLY A 160 22.73 -6.64 2.99
CA GLY A 160 23.91 -5.97 2.46
C GLY A 160 24.06 -4.50 2.87
#